data_8f0203e9336ac8f6472260c4258b45fc
#
_entry.id   8f0203e9336ac8f6472260c4258b45fc
#
_cell.length_a   1.000
_cell.length_b   1.000
_cell.length_c   1.000
_cell.angle_alpha   90.00
_cell.angle_beta   90.00
_cell.angle_gamma   90.00
#
_symmetry.space_group_name_H-M   'P 1'
#
loop_
_entity.id
_entity.type
_entity.pdbx_description
1 polymer ?
#
loop_
_entity_poly.entity_id
_entity_poly.type
_entity_poly.pdbx_seq_one_letter_code
_entity_poly.pdbx_strand_id
1 'polypeptide(L)'
;MTRNVYNKNIRRTIFGSLGRYIAIMAIIALGVGFFAGVKNTKGSMMETLDKYVQDQNMYDYRLISTYGFTEDDEKALQKVDAVAEAEGSVTADFFSQDRDGNSIILKAHSMTADINLPKLEKGRLPEADDECVADSHFFSGK
;
A
#
# COMPACT_ATOMS: atom_id res chain seq x y z
N MET A 1 40.56 16.58 -48.07
CA MET A 1 39.65 17.77 -48.07
C MET A 1 38.14 17.45 -48.05
N THR A 2 37.73 16.22 -48.24
CA THR A 2 36.32 15.77 -48.34
C THR A 2 35.55 15.60 -47.01
N ARG A 3 36.25 15.32 -45.93
CA ARG A 3 35.61 15.06 -44.59
C ARG A 3 34.93 16.28 -43.98
N ASN A 4 35.46 17.49 -44.22
CA ASN A 4 34.87 18.72 -43.68
C ASN A 4 33.57 19.15 -44.38
N VAL A 5 33.48 18.87 -45.69
CA VAL A 5 32.29 19.18 -46.50
C VAL A 5 31.13 18.24 -46.12
N TYR A 6 31.43 16.96 -45.88
CA TYR A 6 30.45 15.98 -45.46
C TYR A 6 29.83 16.31 -44.10
N ASN A 7 30.67 16.63 -43.10
CA ASN A 7 30.20 17.03 -41.77
C ASN A 7 29.40 18.32 -41.79
N LYS A 8 29.76 19.28 -42.65
CA LYS A 8 29.01 20.53 -42.82
C LYS A 8 27.62 20.29 -43.44
N ASN A 9 27.52 19.39 -44.40
CA ASN A 9 26.23 19.02 -45.00
C ASN A 9 25.33 18.28 -44.02
N ILE A 10 25.86 17.33 -43.27
CA ILE A 10 25.09 16.63 -42.21
C ILE A 10 24.51 17.62 -41.21
N ARG A 11 25.33 18.52 -40.66
CA ARG A 11 24.86 19.53 -39.70
C ARG A 11 23.80 20.43 -40.32
N ARG A 12 23.95 20.87 -41.57
CA ARG A 12 22.95 21.72 -42.23
C ARG A 12 21.63 20.98 -42.47
N THR A 13 21.66 19.70 -42.78
CA THR A 13 20.47 18.87 -42.95
C THR A 13 19.76 18.65 -41.63
N ILE A 14 20.52 18.36 -40.56
CA ILE A 14 19.96 18.21 -39.18
C ILE A 14 19.31 19.49 -38.72
N PHE A 15 20.00 20.63 -38.82
CA PHE A 15 19.44 21.92 -38.39
C PHE A 15 18.27 22.41 -39.27
N GLY A 16 18.25 22.01 -40.56
CA GLY A 16 17.12 22.31 -41.45
C GLY A 16 15.85 21.51 -41.20
N SER A 17 15.96 20.39 -40.47
CA SER A 17 14.83 19.52 -40.11
C SER A 17 14.76 19.19 -38.59
N LEU A 18 15.22 20.14 -37.76
CA LEU A 18 15.35 19.97 -36.31
C LEU A 18 14.07 19.50 -35.66
N GLY A 19 12.92 20.04 -36.07
CA GLY A 19 11.60 19.65 -35.53
C GLY A 19 11.30 18.15 -35.74
N ARG A 20 11.69 17.59 -36.91
CA ARG A 20 11.49 16.16 -37.18
C ARG A 20 12.38 15.29 -36.27
N TYR A 21 13.63 15.67 -36.05
CA TYR A 21 14.53 14.94 -35.16
C TYR A 21 14.11 15.01 -33.73
N ILE A 22 13.68 16.19 -33.25
CA ILE A 22 13.14 16.37 -31.90
C ILE A 22 11.88 15.52 -31.69
N ALA A 23 10.96 15.50 -32.67
CA ALA A 23 9.76 14.70 -32.60
C ALA A 23 10.06 13.20 -32.48
N ILE A 24 10.98 12.68 -33.29
CA ILE A 24 11.39 11.27 -33.24
C ILE A 24 12.05 10.96 -31.90
N MET A 25 12.98 11.81 -31.44
CA MET A 25 13.63 11.64 -30.13
C MET A 25 12.64 11.67 -28.99
N ALA A 26 11.66 12.58 -29.03
CA ALA A 26 10.61 12.67 -28.00
C ALA A 26 9.76 11.39 -27.95
N ILE A 27 9.38 10.82 -29.08
CA ILE A 27 8.62 9.58 -29.14
C ILE A 27 9.42 8.42 -28.53
N ILE A 28 10.69 8.31 -28.91
CA ILE A 28 11.59 7.27 -28.37
C ILE A 28 11.78 7.47 -26.87
N ALA A 29 12.04 8.70 -26.42
CA ALA A 29 12.23 9.02 -25.01
C ALA A 29 10.98 8.71 -24.16
N LEU A 30 9.78 9.04 -24.68
CA LEU A 30 8.53 8.70 -24.04
C LEU A 30 8.34 7.17 -23.95
N GLY A 31 8.59 6.43 -25.02
CA GLY A 31 8.46 4.98 -25.03
C GLY A 31 9.40 4.29 -24.04
N VAL A 32 10.68 4.65 -24.07
CA VAL A 32 11.69 4.11 -23.15
C VAL A 32 11.42 4.54 -21.72
N GLY A 33 11.11 5.81 -21.50
CA GLY A 33 10.82 6.36 -20.18
C GLY A 33 9.58 5.73 -19.55
N PHE A 34 8.51 5.55 -20.31
CA PHE A 34 7.31 4.85 -19.85
C PHE A 34 7.60 3.40 -19.47
N PHE A 35 8.28 2.66 -20.32
CA PHE A 35 8.64 1.27 -20.05
C PHE A 35 9.55 1.13 -18.82
N ALA A 36 10.56 1.96 -18.71
CA ALA A 36 11.45 1.99 -17.55
C ALA A 36 10.70 2.36 -16.26
N GLY A 37 9.79 3.34 -16.34
CA GLY A 37 8.94 3.74 -15.22
C GLY A 37 8.05 2.60 -14.72
N VAL A 38 7.32 1.96 -15.62
CA VAL A 38 6.44 0.82 -15.26
C VAL A 38 7.24 -0.33 -14.67
N LYS A 39 8.40 -0.66 -15.24
CA LYS A 39 9.25 -1.72 -14.72
C LYS A 39 9.77 -1.44 -13.30
N ASN A 40 10.10 -0.19 -13.01
CA ASN A 40 10.61 0.22 -11.70
C ASN A 40 9.52 0.33 -10.63
N THR A 41 8.28 0.62 -11.03
CA THR A 41 7.13 0.79 -10.11
C THR A 41 6.91 -0.46 -9.26
N LYS A 42 7.03 -1.66 -9.83
CA LYS A 42 6.84 -2.92 -9.09
C LYS A 42 7.80 -3.03 -7.90
N GLY A 43 9.08 -2.75 -8.12
CA GLY A 43 10.09 -2.82 -7.04
C GLY A 43 9.78 -1.87 -5.89
N SER A 44 9.49 -0.62 -6.22
CA SER A 44 9.16 0.41 -5.23
C SER A 44 7.85 0.12 -4.47
N MET A 45 6.84 -0.42 -5.16
CA MET A 45 5.59 -0.83 -4.50
C MET A 45 5.81 -2.00 -3.55
N MET A 46 6.58 -3.01 -3.95
CA MET A 46 6.89 -4.17 -3.09
C MET A 46 7.67 -3.73 -1.86
N GLU A 47 8.69 -2.91 -2.02
CA GLU A 47 9.47 -2.37 -0.89
C GLU A 47 8.60 -1.59 0.10
N THR A 48 7.68 -0.77 -0.41
CA THR A 48 6.74 -0.01 0.43
C THR A 48 5.77 -0.94 1.17
N LEU A 49 5.28 -1.98 0.49
CA LEU A 49 4.40 -2.97 1.08
C LEU A 49 5.11 -3.78 2.15
N ASP A 50 6.29 -4.30 1.85
CA ASP A 50 7.10 -5.09 2.79
C ASP A 50 7.41 -4.27 4.05
N LYS A 51 7.77 -3.01 3.85
CA LYS A 51 7.98 -2.09 4.97
C LYS A 51 6.71 -1.89 5.79
N TYR A 52 5.56 -1.69 5.15
CA TYR A 52 4.29 -1.52 5.84
C TYR A 52 3.91 -2.77 6.64
N VAL A 53 4.05 -3.95 6.04
CA VAL A 53 3.78 -5.25 6.70
C VAL A 53 4.66 -5.42 7.93
N GLN A 54 5.95 -5.08 7.83
CA GLN A 54 6.90 -5.16 8.95
C GLN A 54 6.61 -4.10 10.03
N ASP A 55 6.42 -2.84 9.64
CA ASP A 55 6.20 -1.73 10.58
C ASP A 55 4.90 -1.91 11.41
N GLN A 56 3.90 -2.59 10.83
CA GLN A 56 2.62 -2.85 11.51
C GLN A 56 2.54 -4.27 12.09
N ASN A 57 3.62 -5.05 12.04
CA ASN A 57 3.69 -6.44 12.49
C ASN A 57 2.46 -7.24 12.03
N MET A 58 2.16 -7.19 10.71
CA MET A 58 0.96 -7.83 10.15
C MET A 58 1.06 -9.35 10.25
N TYR A 59 -0.05 -9.99 10.58
CA TYR A 59 -0.12 -11.45 10.72
C TYR A 59 0.15 -12.17 9.37
N ASP A 60 0.86 -13.29 9.41
CA ASP A 60 1.02 -14.20 8.28
C ASP A 60 -0.21 -15.08 8.11
N TYR A 61 -0.81 -15.50 9.21
CA TYR A 61 -1.97 -16.38 9.25
C TYR A 61 -3.06 -15.88 10.18
N ARG A 62 -4.30 -16.00 9.74
CA ARG A 62 -5.48 -15.74 10.54
C ARG A 62 -6.28 -17.02 10.70
N LEU A 63 -6.44 -17.47 11.93
CA LEU A 63 -7.30 -18.58 12.28
C LEU A 63 -8.69 -18.05 12.67
N ILE A 64 -9.74 -18.72 12.19
CA ILE A 64 -11.12 -18.35 12.50
C ILE A 64 -11.84 -19.61 13.02
N SER A 65 -12.46 -19.50 14.17
CA SER A 65 -13.31 -20.55 14.73
C SER A 65 -14.74 -20.06 14.91
N THR A 66 -15.71 -20.89 14.55
CA THR A 66 -17.13 -20.61 14.78
C THR A 66 -17.53 -20.66 16.27
N TYR A 67 -16.74 -21.37 17.06
CA TYR A 67 -16.93 -21.49 18.51
C TYR A 67 -16.06 -20.52 19.31
N GLY A 68 -15.24 -19.72 18.63
CA GLY A 68 -14.22 -18.87 19.24
C GLY A 68 -12.96 -19.66 19.61
N PHE A 69 -12.01 -18.97 20.17
CA PHE A 69 -10.78 -19.50 20.77
C PHE A 69 -10.75 -19.06 22.24
N THR A 70 -10.15 -19.90 23.06
CA THR A 70 -9.91 -19.61 24.48
C THR A 70 -8.47 -19.12 24.66
N GLU A 71 -8.18 -18.53 25.82
CA GLU A 71 -6.80 -18.16 26.19
C GLU A 71 -5.85 -19.38 26.22
N ASP A 72 -6.38 -20.58 26.49
CA ASP A 72 -5.58 -21.80 26.50
C ASP A 72 -5.22 -22.24 25.07
N ASP A 73 -6.10 -22.01 24.11
CA ASP A 73 -5.82 -22.25 22.68
C ASP A 73 -4.74 -21.30 22.18
N GLU A 74 -4.79 -20.03 22.57
CA GLU A 74 -3.76 -19.04 22.23
C GLU A 74 -2.39 -19.46 22.80
N LYS A 75 -2.34 -19.82 24.09
CA LYS A 75 -1.12 -20.33 24.73
C LYS A 75 -0.62 -21.63 24.10
N ALA A 76 -1.51 -22.45 23.58
CA ALA A 76 -1.13 -23.67 22.87
C ALA A 76 -0.50 -23.36 21.52
N LEU A 77 -1.05 -22.36 20.78
CA LEU A 77 -0.47 -21.91 19.52
C LEU A 77 0.91 -21.29 19.70
N GLN A 78 1.12 -20.47 20.73
CA GLN A 78 2.42 -19.86 21.05
C GLN A 78 3.51 -20.90 21.37
N LYS A 79 3.17 -22.13 21.73
CA LYS A 79 4.12 -23.23 21.99
C LYS A 79 4.56 -23.99 20.76
N VAL A 80 3.97 -23.70 19.60
CA VAL A 80 4.34 -24.37 18.34
C VAL A 80 5.65 -23.78 17.82
N ASP A 81 6.66 -24.57 17.58
CA ASP A 81 8.02 -24.11 17.18
C ASP A 81 8.04 -23.19 15.95
N ALA A 82 7.05 -23.28 15.06
CA ALA A 82 6.94 -22.46 13.85
C ALA A 82 6.15 -21.18 14.05
N VAL A 83 5.59 -20.94 15.24
CA VAL A 83 4.82 -19.73 15.58
C VAL A 83 5.70 -18.81 16.37
N ALA A 84 5.97 -17.63 15.81
CA ALA A 84 6.73 -16.59 16.51
C ALA A 84 5.87 -15.89 17.56
N GLU A 85 4.60 -15.64 17.22
CA GLU A 85 3.65 -14.94 18.08
C GLU A 85 2.23 -15.32 17.69
N ALA A 86 1.33 -15.40 18.66
CA ALA A 86 -0.09 -15.60 18.45
C ALA A 86 -0.88 -14.69 19.41
N GLU A 87 -1.87 -14.00 18.88
CA GLU A 87 -2.69 -13.07 19.66
C GLU A 87 -4.17 -13.22 19.28
N GLY A 88 -5.03 -13.25 20.29
CA GLY A 88 -6.46 -13.34 20.12
C GLY A 88 -7.08 -12.00 19.73
N SER A 89 -8.00 -11.99 18.77
CA SER A 89 -8.76 -10.81 18.38
C SER A 89 -10.24 -11.15 18.19
N VAL A 90 -11.11 -10.26 18.66
CA VAL A 90 -12.55 -10.35 18.47
C VAL A 90 -12.97 -9.41 17.35
N THR A 91 -13.83 -9.90 16.47
CA THR A 91 -14.42 -9.09 15.39
C THR A 91 -15.95 -9.15 15.53
N ALA A 92 -16.60 -7.99 15.45
CA ALA A 92 -18.06 -7.88 15.48
C ALA A 92 -18.55 -6.93 14.39
N ASP A 93 -19.68 -7.25 13.79
CA ASP A 93 -20.32 -6.41 12.79
C ASP A 93 -21.51 -5.69 13.46
N PHE A 94 -21.54 -4.34 13.33
CA PHE A 94 -22.59 -3.48 13.85
C PHE A 94 -23.35 -2.83 12.71
N PHE A 95 -24.67 -2.85 12.78
CA PHE A 95 -25.51 -2.09 11.87
C PHE A 95 -25.63 -0.65 12.36
N SER A 96 -25.35 0.29 11.48
CA SER A 96 -25.43 1.72 11.77
C SER A 96 -26.04 2.47 10.58
N GLN A 97 -26.20 3.77 10.70
CA GLN A 97 -26.62 4.65 9.62
C GLN A 97 -25.55 5.73 9.42
N ASP A 98 -25.30 6.04 8.15
CA ASP A 98 -24.46 7.19 7.81
C ASP A 98 -25.22 8.52 8.05
N ARG A 99 -24.56 9.65 7.77
CA ARG A 99 -25.15 10.98 7.95
C ARG A 99 -26.36 11.23 7.03
N ASP A 100 -26.45 10.51 5.93
CA ASP A 100 -27.51 10.60 4.91
C ASP A 100 -28.66 9.62 5.19
N GLY A 101 -28.55 8.81 6.27
CA GLY A 101 -29.57 7.84 6.68
C GLY A 101 -29.46 6.49 5.98
N ASN A 102 -28.41 6.24 5.19
CA ASN A 102 -28.20 4.93 4.56
C ASN A 102 -27.69 3.92 5.58
N SER A 103 -28.19 2.68 5.49
CA SER A 103 -27.70 1.60 6.34
C SER A 103 -26.27 1.22 5.97
N ILE A 104 -25.38 1.21 6.95
CA ILE A 104 -23.99 0.80 6.82
C ILE A 104 -23.67 -0.31 7.82
N ILE A 105 -22.70 -1.15 7.49
CA ILE A 105 -22.16 -2.15 8.40
C ILE A 105 -20.80 -1.68 8.87
N LEU A 106 -20.65 -1.49 10.17
CA LEU A 106 -19.38 -1.18 10.81
C LEU A 106 -18.76 -2.47 11.31
N LYS A 107 -17.57 -2.78 10.84
CA LYS A 107 -16.79 -3.90 11.34
C LYS A 107 -15.84 -3.40 12.40
N ALA A 108 -16.09 -3.81 13.64
CA ALA A 108 -15.21 -3.51 14.76
C ALA A 108 -14.27 -4.68 15.03
N HIS A 109 -13.04 -4.33 15.37
CA HIS A 109 -12.00 -5.27 15.78
C HIS A 109 -11.52 -4.85 17.15
N SER A 110 -11.25 -5.83 18.02
CA SER A 110 -10.54 -5.53 19.27
C SER A 110 -9.13 -5.02 18.95
N MET A 111 -8.61 -4.18 19.81
CA MET A 111 -7.21 -3.78 19.74
C MET A 111 -6.32 -4.96 20.05
N THR A 112 -5.27 -5.09 19.30
CA THR A 112 -4.18 -6.04 19.50
C THR A 112 -2.96 -5.27 20.02
N ALA A 113 -2.13 -5.92 20.83
CA ALA A 113 -0.96 -5.29 21.44
C ALA A 113 0.29 -5.39 20.57
N ASP A 114 0.48 -6.53 19.94
CA ASP A 114 1.74 -6.88 19.27
C ASP A 114 1.55 -7.20 17.78
N ILE A 115 0.42 -7.76 17.37
CA ILE A 115 0.17 -8.18 15.99
C ILE A 115 -0.87 -7.28 15.33
N ASN A 116 -0.66 -6.95 14.05
CA ASN A 116 -1.60 -6.21 13.21
C ASN A 116 -1.95 -4.82 13.77
N LEU A 117 -0.92 -4.08 14.12
CA LEU A 117 -1.05 -2.77 14.74
C LEU A 117 -1.64 -1.73 13.76
N PRO A 118 -2.62 -0.94 14.19
CA PRO A 118 -3.20 0.09 13.35
C PRO A 118 -2.23 1.26 13.16
N LYS A 119 -2.08 1.71 11.91
CA LYS A 119 -1.32 2.93 11.61
C LYS A 119 -2.21 4.15 11.79
N LEU A 120 -1.88 4.98 12.78
CA LEU A 120 -2.58 6.23 13.00
C LEU A 120 -2.15 7.30 12.00
N GLU A 121 -3.11 7.95 11.37
CA GLU A 121 -2.88 9.18 10.60
C GLU A 121 -3.04 10.42 11.48
N LYS A 122 -3.99 10.40 12.41
CA LYS A 122 -4.29 11.50 13.34
C LYS A 122 -4.85 10.95 14.64
N GLY A 123 -4.63 11.67 15.73
CA GLY A 123 -5.18 11.32 17.04
C GLY A 123 -4.25 10.42 17.84
N ARG A 124 -4.83 9.59 18.70
CA ARG A 124 -4.16 8.61 19.54
C ARG A 124 -4.91 7.26 19.53
N LEU A 125 -4.27 6.21 19.96
CA LEU A 125 -4.93 4.93 20.20
C LEU A 125 -5.92 5.05 21.39
N PRO A 126 -6.98 4.21 21.43
CA PRO A 126 -7.89 4.14 22.55
C PRO A 126 -7.15 3.78 23.83
N GLU A 127 -7.49 4.47 24.93
CA GLU A 127 -6.96 4.22 26.27
C GLU A 127 -8.08 3.83 27.25
N ALA A 128 -9.33 3.99 26.83
CA ALA A 128 -10.52 3.68 27.63
C ALA A 128 -11.51 2.83 26.82
N ASP A 129 -12.36 2.09 27.52
CA ASP A 129 -13.32 1.13 26.93
C ASP A 129 -14.39 1.77 26.04
N ASP A 130 -14.61 3.07 26.18
CA ASP A 130 -15.57 3.87 25.40
C ASP A 130 -14.92 4.61 24.22
N GLU A 131 -13.65 4.38 23.97
CA GLU A 131 -12.91 5.00 22.86
C GLU A 131 -12.71 4.03 21.71
N CYS A 132 -12.66 4.56 20.48
CA CYS A 132 -12.36 3.78 19.30
C CYS A 132 -11.54 4.59 18.29
N VAL A 133 -10.81 3.88 17.42
CA VAL A 133 -10.21 4.42 16.21
C VAL A 133 -11.08 4.00 15.04
N ALA A 134 -11.31 4.91 14.11
CA ALA A 134 -12.06 4.60 12.89
C ALA A 134 -11.26 4.97 11.64
N ASP A 135 -11.58 4.28 10.54
CA ASP A 135 -10.98 4.57 9.23
C ASP A 135 -11.24 6.02 8.82
N SER A 136 -10.24 6.64 8.22
CA SER A 136 -10.33 8.03 7.71
C SER A 136 -11.45 8.19 6.68
N HIS A 137 -11.78 7.16 5.91
CA HIS A 137 -12.90 7.16 4.97
C HIS A 137 -14.25 7.36 5.65
N PHE A 138 -14.39 6.90 6.90
CA PHE A 138 -15.62 7.07 7.66
C PHE A 138 -15.91 8.54 7.99
N PHE A 139 -14.85 9.35 8.14
CA PHE A 139 -14.94 10.78 8.44
C PHE A 139 -14.83 11.67 7.21
N SER A 140 -14.40 11.14 6.08
CA SER A 140 -14.14 11.89 4.83
C SER A 140 -15.37 12.16 3.99
N GLY A 141 -16.55 11.77 4.44
CA GLY A 141 -17.82 12.09 3.77
C GLY A 141 -18.10 13.60 3.79
N LYS A 142 -17.55 14.31 2.79
CA LYS A 142 -18.04 15.62 2.33
C LYS A 142 -18.86 15.43 1.09
#